data_63a683ed8367b4061514f25ca0265151
#
_entry.id   63a683ed8367b4061514f25ca0265151
#
_cell.length_a   1.000
_cell.length_b   1.000
_cell.length_c   1.000
_cell.angle_alpha   90.00
_cell.angle_beta   90.00
_cell.angle_gamma   90.00
#
_symmetry.space_group_name_H-M   'P 1'
#
loop_
_entity.id
_entity.type
_entity.pdbx_description
1 polymer ?
#
loop_
_entity_poly.entity_id
_entity_poly.type
_entity_poly.pdbx_seq_one_letter_code
_entity_poly.pdbx_strand_id
1 'polypeptide(L)'
;ASGEIYVRASPLQRTRATAQALVDGAFPGCGVMIHHVSGDADPLFQTDKFAATQTDPARQLTEVKKTAGDLAQRRQALAPVIQLLKNAVCAPDKPCPVFDLPWQVEQSKSGKTSISGLSVMANMVETLRLGWSENLPLSQLAWGNITRASQVTALLPLLTENYDLSNDVFYTAQKRGSILLNAMLEGVKEGA
;
A
#
# COMPACT_ATOMS: atom_id res chain seq x y z
N ALA A 1 -16.90 22.94 -20.93
CA ALA A 1 -16.10 22.63 -19.74
C ALA A 1 -15.77 21.13 -19.63
N SER A 2 -16.66 20.19 -20.09
CA SER A 2 -16.41 18.75 -19.96
C SER A 2 -15.27 18.22 -20.84
N GLY A 3 -14.84 18.93 -21.87
CA GLY A 3 -13.73 18.56 -22.75
C GLY A 3 -12.34 18.89 -22.22
N GLU A 4 -12.26 19.64 -21.13
CA GLU A 4 -10.98 20.08 -20.54
C GLU A 4 -10.55 19.24 -19.33
N ILE A 5 -11.40 18.30 -18.90
CA ILE A 5 -11.15 17.47 -17.71
C ILE A 5 -11.16 16.02 -18.14
N TYR A 6 -10.01 15.35 -18.00
CA TYR A 6 -9.87 13.93 -18.22
C TYR A 6 -9.63 13.21 -16.88
N VAL A 7 -10.51 12.26 -16.56
CA VAL A 7 -10.39 11.45 -15.35
C VAL A 7 -10.30 9.99 -15.73
N ARG A 8 -9.24 9.32 -15.29
CA ARG A 8 -9.03 7.89 -15.49
C ARG A 8 -8.82 7.18 -14.16
N ALA A 9 -9.55 6.11 -13.93
CA ALA A 9 -9.42 5.25 -12.77
C ALA A 9 -8.94 3.85 -13.18
N SER A 10 -8.33 3.11 -12.27
CA SER A 10 -8.15 1.68 -12.47
C SER A 10 -9.52 0.98 -12.51
N PRO A 11 -9.63 -0.23 -13.12
CA PRO A 11 -10.92 -0.89 -13.30
C PRO A 11 -11.57 -1.38 -11.99
N LEU A 12 -10.85 -1.32 -10.87
CA LEU A 12 -11.37 -1.77 -9.58
C LEU A 12 -12.55 -0.92 -9.10
N GLN A 13 -13.56 -1.57 -8.55
CA GLN A 13 -14.77 -0.91 -8.08
C GLN A 13 -14.46 0.26 -7.12
N ARG A 14 -13.59 0.05 -6.12
CA ARG A 14 -13.22 1.08 -5.15
C ARG A 14 -12.58 2.32 -5.78
N THR A 15 -11.71 2.15 -6.79
CA THR A 15 -11.03 3.27 -7.43
C THR A 15 -11.95 4.07 -8.33
N ARG A 16 -12.90 3.41 -9.01
CA ARG A 16 -13.95 4.09 -9.78
C ARG A 16 -14.89 4.87 -8.86
N ALA A 17 -15.30 4.28 -7.73
CA ALA A 17 -16.12 4.97 -6.74
C ALA A 17 -15.41 6.19 -6.13
N THR A 18 -14.11 6.08 -5.83
CA THR A 18 -13.30 7.21 -5.37
C THR A 18 -13.21 8.30 -6.44
N ALA A 19 -12.95 7.95 -7.69
CA ALA A 19 -12.91 8.92 -8.79
C ALA A 19 -14.26 9.63 -8.97
N GLN A 20 -15.37 8.89 -8.88
CA GLN A 20 -16.72 9.48 -8.95
C GLN A 20 -16.94 10.47 -7.82
N ALA A 21 -16.64 10.10 -6.57
CA ALA A 21 -16.81 10.99 -5.43
C ALA A 21 -15.95 12.26 -5.53
N LEU A 22 -14.72 12.15 -6.05
CA LEU A 22 -13.85 13.30 -6.29
C LEU A 22 -14.41 14.22 -7.37
N VAL A 23 -14.91 13.65 -8.47
CA VAL A 23 -15.51 14.42 -9.57
C VAL A 23 -16.77 15.12 -9.12
N ASP A 24 -17.66 14.42 -8.42
CA ASP A 24 -18.92 14.99 -7.92
C ASP A 24 -18.67 16.13 -6.92
N GLY A 25 -17.61 16.02 -6.11
CA GLY A 25 -17.23 17.07 -5.16
C GLY A 25 -16.50 18.27 -5.80
N ALA A 26 -15.61 18.01 -6.76
CA ALA A 26 -14.81 19.05 -7.40
C ALA A 26 -15.56 19.76 -8.54
N PHE A 27 -16.43 19.06 -9.25
CA PHE A 27 -17.15 19.54 -10.44
C PHE A 27 -18.64 19.19 -10.38
N PRO A 28 -19.38 19.68 -9.37
CA PRO A 28 -20.77 19.30 -9.17
C PRO A 28 -21.63 19.65 -10.40
N GLY A 29 -22.36 18.66 -10.90
CA GLY A 29 -23.27 18.82 -12.05
C GLY A 29 -22.60 18.95 -13.42
N CYS A 30 -21.28 18.86 -13.55
CA CYS A 30 -20.57 18.99 -14.82
C CYS A 30 -20.60 17.74 -15.69
N GLY A 31 -21.03 16.58 -15.18
CA GLY A 31 -21.12 15.33 -15.93
C GLY A 31 -19.76 14.82 -16.43
N VAL A 32 -18.70 15.01 -15.67
CA VAL A 32 -17.35 14.55 -16.04
C VAL A 32 -17.32 13.03 -16.07
N MET A 33 -16.91 12.47 -17.20
CA MET A 33 -16.86 11.03 -17.41
C MET A 33 -15.60 10.42 -16.80
N ILE A 34 -15.74 9.26 -16.15
CA ILE A 34 -14.62 8.49 -15.61
C ILE A 34 -14.26 7.38 -16.58
N HIS A 35 -13.06 7.49 -17.15
CA HIS A 35 -12.52 6.50 -18.07
C HIS A 35 -11.85 5.36 -17.32
N HIS A 36 -12.03 4.14 -17.78
CA HIS A 36 -11.34 2.95 -17.30
C HIS A 36 -11.30 1.87 -18.37
N VAL A 37 -10.38 0.92 -18.28
CA VAL A 37 -10.36 -0.24 -19.17
C VAL A 37 -11.48 -1.21 -18.81
N SER A 38 -11.93 -2.00 -19.80
CA SER A 38 -13.01 -2.99 -19.61
C SER A 38 -12.58 -4.25 -18.87
N GLY A 39 -11.26 -4.49 -18.73
CA GLY A 39 -10.72 -5.70 -18.06
C GLY A 39 -10.46 -5.51 -16.57
N ASP A 40 -9.91 -6.55 -15.95
CA ASP A 40 -9.58 -6.57 -14.52
C ASP A 40 -8.25 -5.89 -14.19
N ALA A 41 -7.46 -5.50 -15.18
CA ALA A 41 -6.17 -4.86 -15.02
C ALA A 41 -5.93 -3.76 -16.06
N ASP A 42 -5.34 -2.65 -15.61
CA ASP A 42 -4.91 -1.53 -16.43
C ASP A 42 -3.38 -1.40 -16.30
N PRO A 43 -2.62 -1.40 -17.43
CA PRO A 43 -1.17 -1.28 -17.40
C PRO A 43 -0.66 0.00 -16.73
N LEU A 44 -1.47 1.04 -16.61
CA LEU A 44 -1.09 2.25 -15.89
C LEU A 44 -1.06 2.05 -14.35
N PHE A 45 -1.92 1.16 -13.82
CA PHE A 45 -2.12 1.03 -12.37
C PHE A 45 -1.78 -0.35 -11.81
N GLN A 46 -1.90 -1.42 -12.61
CA GLN A 46 -1.58 -2.79 -12.20
C GLN A 46 -0.39 -3.33 -13.01
N THR A 47 0.72 -2.62 -12.96
CA THR A 47 1.92 -2.91 -13.74
C THR A 47 2.52 -4.30 -13.50
N ASP A 48 2.30 -4.88 -12.34
CA ASP A 48 2.73 -6.23 -11.97
C ASP A 48 2.03 -7.36 -12.76
N LYS A 49 0.89 -7.05 -13.39
CA LYS A 49 0.13 -8.00 -14.21
C LYS A 49 0.59 -8.07 -15.67
N PHE A 50 1.52 -7.21 -16.08
CA PHE A 50 1.95 -7.12 -17.50
C PHE A 50 3.43 -7.43 -17.65
N ALA A 51 3.77 -8.32 -18.57
CA ALA A 51 5.14 -8.80 -18.77
C ALA A 51 6.15 -7.65 -19.02
N ALA A 52 5.76 -6.64 -19.78
CA ALA A 52 6.63 -5.48 -20.10
C ALA A 52 7.01 -4.65 -18.88
N THR A 53 6.24 -4.70 -17.83
CA THR A 53 6.40 -3.89 -16.61
C THR A 53 6.74 -4.71 -15.36
N GLN A 54 6.79 -6.03 -15.50
CA GLN A 54 7.26 -6.89 -14.42
C GLN A 54 8.71 -6.55 -14.05
N THR A 55 8.99 -6.58 -12.77
CA THR A 55 10.36 -6.46 -12.27
C THR A 55 11.10 -7.78 -12.47
N ASP A 56 12.39 -7.71 -12.83
CA ASP A 56 13.27 -8.86 -12.71
C ASP A 56 13.38 -9.26 -11.23
N PRO A 57 13.03 -10.50 -10.85
CA PRO A 57 12.98 -10.88 -9.45
C PRO A 57 14.35 -10.85 -8.77
N ALA A 58 15.42 -11.26 -9.46
CA ALA A 58 16.77 -11.31 -8.88
C ALA A 58 17.30 -9.89 -8.64
N ARG A 59 17.08 -8.98 -9.60
CA ARG A 59 17.43 -7.58 -9.44
C ARG A 59 16.62 -6.91 -8.34
N GLN A 60 15.30 -7.15 -8.28
CA GLN A 60 14.45 -6.62 -7.22
C GLN A 60 14.93 -7.08 -5.85
N LEU A 61 15.24 -8.37 -5.69
CA LEU A 61 15.76 -8.92 -4.44
C LEU A 61 17.06 -8.21 -4.01
N THR A 62 17.97 -8.00 -4.95
CA THR A 62 19.26 -7.32 -4.70
C THR A 62 19.04 -5.88 -4.25
N GLU A 63 18.21 -5.14 -4.96
CA GLU A 63 17.93 -3.74 -4.64
C GLU A 63 17.21 -3.59 -3.30
N VAL A 64 16.22 -4.46 -3.02
CA VAL A 64 15.53 -4.46 -1.73
C VAL A 64 16.48 -4.78 -0.58
N LYS A 65 17.37 -5.77 -0.73
CA LYS A 65 18.39 -6.07 0.30
C LYS A 65 19.32 -4.88 0.55
N LYS A 66 19.73 -4.18 -0.50
CA LYS A 66 20.57 -2.99 -0.39
C LYS A 66 19.85 -1.86 0.36
N THR A 67 18.60 -1.58 0.02
CA THR A 67 17.78 -0.54 0.65
C THR A 67 17.43 -0.89 2.09
N ALA A 68 17.14 -2.15 2.37
CA ALA A 68 16.78 -2.63 3.70
C ALA A 68 17.90 -2.43 4.73
N GLY A 69 19.16 -2.60 4.33
CA GLY A 69 20.28 -2.46 5.24
C GLY A 69 20.19 -3.39 6.45
N ASP A 70 20.41 -2.86 7.64
CA ASP A 70 20.31 -3.61 8.90
C ASP A 70 18.83 -3.68 9.38
N LEU A 71 18.15 -4.76 9.01
CA LEU A 71 16.76 -5.01 9.41
C LEU A 71 16.60 -5.27 10.91
N ALA A 72 17.64 -5.74 11.61
CA ALA A 72 17.59 -5.93 13.06
C ALA A 72 17.57 -4.59 13.77
N GLN A 73 18.38 -3.64 13.33
CA GLN A 73 18.39 -2.27 13.85
C GLN A 73 17.05 -1.56 13.59
N ARG A 74 16.50 -1.67 12.36
CA ARG A 74 15.18 -1.11 12.00
C ARG A 74 14.08 -1.68 12.89
N ARG A 75 14.06 -3.01 13.06
CA ARG A 75 13.10 -3.68 13.93
C ARG A 75 13.23 -3.21 15.38
N GLN A 76 14.44 -3.01 15.88
CA GLN A 76 14.68 -2.49 17.22
C GLN A 76 14.17 -1.05 17.38
N ALA A 77 14.38 -0.20 16.38
CA ALA A 77 13.85 1.17 16.38
C ALA A 77 12.31 1.20 16.46
N LEU A 78 11.64 0.22 15.87
CA LEU A 78 10.18 0.09 15.90
C LEU A 78 9.65 -0.80 17.04
N ALA A 79 10.51 -1.23 17.98
CA ALA A 79 10.11 -2.11 19.08
C ALA A 79 8.92 -1.58 19.90
N PRO A 80 8.81 -0.28 20.24
CA PRO A 80 7.63 0.25 20.94
C PRO A 80 6.34 0.11 20.15
N VAL A 81 6.40 0.32 18.82
CA VAL A 81 5.24 0.19 17.92
C VAL A 81 4.85 -1.28 17.75
N ILE A 82 5.83 -2.17 17.62
CA ILE A 82 5.62 -3.62 17.59
C ILE A 82 4.92 -4.09 18.87
N GLN A 83 5.38 -3.60 20.01
CA GLN A 83 4.76 -3.97 21.30
C GLN A 83 3.32 -3.44 21.42
N LEU A 84 3.06 -2.22 20.92
CA LEU A 84 1.70 -1.66 20.88
C LEU A 84 0.78 -2.54 20.01
N LEU A 85 1.24 -2.95 18.82
CA LEU A 85 0.48 -3.85 17.95
C LEU A 85 0.26 -5.21 18.62
N LYS A 86 1.30 -5.79 19.20
CA LYS A 86 1.22 -7.07 19.92
C LYS A 86 0.15 -7.03 21.02
N ASN A 87 0.14 -5.99 21.84
CA ASN A 87 -0.84 -5.80 22.90
C ASN A 87 -2.28 -5.64 22.35
N ALA A 88 -2.43 -5.07 21.15
CA ALA A 88 -3.74 -4.90 20.53
C ALA A 88 -4.29 -6.22 19.94
N VAL A 89 -3.44 -7.04 19.31
CA VAL A 89 -3.92 -8.16 18.48
C VAL A 89 -3.66 -9.54 19.07
N CYS A 90 -2.82 -9.68 20.10
CA CYS A 90 -2.52 -10.95 20.73
C CYS A 90 -3.32 -11.15 22.01
N ALA A 91 -3.88 -12.34 22.19
CA ALA A 91 -4.49 -12.71 23.46
C ALA A 91 -3.40 -12.86 24.55
N PRO A 92 -3.63 -12.36 25.78
CA PRO A 92 -2.60 -12.37 26.85
C PRO A 92 -2.03 -13.76 27.16
N ASP A 93 -2.87 -14.79 27.05
CA ASP A 93 -2.54 -16.14 27.48
C ASP A 93 -2.19 -17.08 26.31
N LYS A 94 -2.00 -16.55 25.08
CA LYS A 94 -1.69 -17.37 23.91
C LYS A 94 -0.39 -16.92 23.23
N PRO A 95 0.41 -17.89 22.75
CA PRO A 95 1.58 -17.57 21.93
C PRO A 95 1.20 -16.76 20.71
N CYS A 96 2.01 -15.75 20.39
CA CYS A 96 1.82 -14.91 19.22
C CYS A 96 3.13 -14.84 18.41
N PRO A 97 3.55 -15.96 17.79
CA PRO A 97 4.91 -16.17 17.30
C PRO A 97 5.29 -15.24 16.15
N VAL A 98 4.33 -14.65 15.45
CA VAL A 98 4.60 -13.69 14.37
C VAL A 98 5.42 -12.49 14.85
N PHE A 99 5.29 -12.11 16.14
CA PHE A 99 6.05 -11.01 16.71
C PHE A 99 7.49 -11.38 17.10
N ASP A 100 7.81 -12.66 17.12
CA ASP A 100 9.14 -13.17 17.45
C ASP A 100 9.96 -13.47 16.20
N LEU A 101 9.35 -13.43 15.01
CA LEU A 101 10.02 -13.67 13.74
C LEU A 101 11.06 -12.58 13.45
N PRO A 102 12.28 -12.97 13.01
CA PRO A 102 13.26 -12.00 12.53
C PRO A 102 12.76 -11.35 11.24
N TRP A 103 13.12 -10.09 11.02
CA TRP A 103 12.89 -9.44 9.74
C TRP A 103 13.96 -9.87 8.76
N GLN A 104 13.55 -10.44 7.64
CA GLN A 104 14.43 -10.93 6.58
C GLN A 104 13.83 -10.64 5.22
N VAL A 105 14.67 -10.29 4.25
CA VAL A 105 14.22 -10.15 2.85
C VAL A 105 14.00 -11.53 2.29
N GLU A 106 12.78 -11.83 1.91
CA GLU A 106 12.37 -13.11 1.33
C GLU A 106 11.80 -12.90 -0.06
N GLN A 107 11.95 -13.92 -0.91
CA GLN A 107 11.33 -13.96 -2.22
C GLN A 107 10.48 -15.21 -2.35
N SER A 108 9.22 -15.02 -2.71
CA SER A 108 8.29 -16.12 -2.96
C SER A 108 8.64 -16.85 -4.27
N LYS A 109 8.07 -18.05 -4.46
CA LYS A 109 8.19 -18.81 -5.71
C LYS A 109 7.70 -18.04 -6.95
N SER A 110 6.77 -17.10 -6.77
CA SER A 110 6.29 -16.21 -7.85
C SER A 110 7.19 -15.00 -8.10
N GLY A 111 8.34 -14.89 -7.43
CA GLY A 111 9.27 -13.78 -7.57
C GLY A 111 8.92 -12.53 -6.74
N LYS A 112 7.82 -12.55 -5.97
CA LYS A 112 7.47 -11.42 -5.11
C LYS A 112 8.44 -11.31 -3.93
N THR A 113 9.06 -10.15 -3.78
CA THR A 113 9.94 -9.82 -2.65
C THR A 113 9.15 -9.18 -1.51
N SER A 114 9.42 -9.57 -0.29
CA SER A 114 8.80 -9.04 0.94
C SER A 114 9.77 -9.12 2.12
N ILE A 115 9.43 -8.45 3.21
CA ILE A 115 10.18 -8.55 4.47
C ILE A 115 9.35 -9.43 5.41
N SER A 116 9.86 -10.63 5.74
CA SER A 116 9.18 -11.53 6.70
C SER A 116 9.01 -10.85 8.06
N GLY A 117 7.96 -11.22 8.78
CA GLY A 117 7.59 -10.57 10.02
C GLY A 117 6.98 -9.18 9.80
N LEU A 118 7.71 -8.23 9.20
CA LEU A 118 7.22 -6.87 8.96
C LEU A 118 5.97 -6.85 8.08
N SER A 119 5.96 -7.58 6.97
CA SER A 119 4.81 -7.58 6.04
C SER A 119 3.53 -8.07 6.69
N VAL A 120 3.62 -9.04 7.61
CA VAL A 120 2.44 -9.53 8.35
C VAL A 120 1.96 -8.47 9.35
N MET A 121 2.88 -7.83 10.09
CA MET A 121 2.53 -6.75 11.02
C MET A 121 1.92 -5.55 10.28
N ALA A 122 2.48 -5.16 9.14
CA ALA A 122 1.96 -4.09 8.30
C ALA A 122 0.53 -4.40 7.80
N ASN A 123 0.24 -5.63 7.40
CA ASN A 123 -1.11 -6.05 7.01
C ASN A 123 -2.11 -5.99 8.17
N MET A 124 -1.68 -6.32 9.40
CA MET A 124 -2.52 -6.14 10.60
C MET A 124 -2.82 -4.66 10.83
N VAL A 125 -1.81 -3.80 10.76
CA VAL A 125 -1.98 -2.34 10.89
C VAL A 125 -2.89 -1.79 9.80
N GLU A 126 -2.73 -2.23 8.54
CA GLU A 126 -3.59 -1.82 7.43
C GLU A 126 -5.05 -2.20 7.68
N THR A 127 -5.31 -3.40 8.19
CA THR A 127 -6.66 -3.84 8.54
C THR A 127 -7.29 -2.94 9.63
N LEU A 128 -6.53 -2.61 10.67
CA LEU A 128 -7.00 -1.72 11.73
C LEU A 128 -7.25 -0.30 11.22
N ARG A 129 -6.33 0.22 10.38
CA ARG A 129 -6.47 1.54 9.75
C ARG A 129 -7.70 1.62 8.85
N LEU A 130 -7.93 0.62 8.01
CA LEU A 130 -9.11 0.56 7.14
C LEU A 130 -10.40 0.51 7.95
N GLY A 131 -10.49 -0.35 8.97
CA GLY A 131 -11.64 -0.40 9.86
C GLY A 131 -11.92 0.94 10.53
N TRP A 132 -10.87 1.61 11.01
CA TRP A 132 -10.99 2.96 11.59
C TRP A 132 -11.46 4.00 10.55
N SER A 133 -10.92 3.96 9.32
CA SER A 133 -11.30 4.87 8.23
C SER A 133 -12.76 4.68 7.78
N GLU A 134 -13.30 3.47 7.91
CA GLU A 134 -14.72 3.15 7.67
C GLU A 134 -15.63 3.48 8.85
N ASN A 135 -15.12 4.23 9.84
CA ASN A 135 -15.84 4.61 11.05
C ASN A 135 -16.35 3.44 11.91
N LEU A 136 -15.67 2.29 11.87
CA LEU A 136 -15.98 1.22 12.82
C LEU A 136 -15.73 1.73 14.25
N PRO A 137 -16.64 1.43 15.19
CA PRO A 137 -16.43 1.75 16.60
C PRO A 137 -15.12 1.16 17.12
N LEU A 138 -14.38 1.91 17.93
CA LEU A 138 -13.10 1.43 18.49
C LEU A 138 -13.24 0.09 19.23
N SER A 139 -14.41 -0.14 19.84
CA SER A 139 -14.72 -1.43 20.49
C SER A 139 -14.76 -2.63 19.54
N GLN A 140 -14.82 -2.41 18.24
CA GLN A 140 -14.76 -3.46 17.21
C GLN A 140 -13.37 -3.60 16.60
N LEU A 141 -12.44 -2.66 16.87
CA LEU A 141 -11.07 -2.74 16.40
C LEU A 141 -10.22 -3.57 17.37
N ALA A 142 -9.53 -4.57 16.85
CA ALA A 142 -8.70 -5.48 17.63
C ALA A 142 -9.44 -6.00 18.90
N TRP A 143 -10.69 -6.44 18.71
CA TRP A 143 -11.55 -6.97 19.81
C TRP A 143 -11.76 -5.98 20.98
N GLY A 144 -11.70 -4.67 20.70
CA GLY A 144 -11.85 -3.62 21.69
C GLY A 144 -10.56 -3.22 22.42
N ASN A 145 -9.42 -3.79 22.03
CA ASN A 145 -8.12 -3.43 22.63
C ASN A 145 -7.59 -2.07 22.12
N ILE A 146 -8.15 -1.54 21.03
CA ILE A 146 -7.92 -0.16 20.58
C ILE A 146 -8.98 0.72 21.21
N THR A 147 -8.56 1.55 22.19
CA THR A 147 -9.47 2.39 22.99
C THR A 147 -9.43 3.86 22.58
N ARG A 148 -8.45 4.28 21.78
CA ARG A 148 -8.24 5.66 21.31
C ARG A 148 -7.77 5.68 19.86
N ALA A 149 -8.27 6.62 19.07
CA ALA A 149 -7.86 6.82 17.68
C ALA A 149 -6.34 7.03 17.53
N SER A 150 -5.69 7.70 18.50
CA SER A 150 -4.24 7.89 18.51
C SER A 150 -3.43 6.59 18.55
N GLN A 151 -4.01 5.48 19.02
CA GLN A 151 -3.33 4.18 18.96
C GLN A 151 -3.28 3.65 17.52
N VAL A 152 -4.30 3.89 16.71
CA VAL A 152 -4.27 3.52 15.29
C VAL A 152 -3.18 4.29 14.56
N THR A 153 -3.11 5.62 14.77
CA THR A 153 -2.06 6.44 14.13
C THR A 153 -0.65 6.08 14.63
N ALA A 154 -0.50 5.71 15.89
CA ALA A 154 0.78 5.27 16.46
C ALA A 154 1.29 3.94 15.87
N LEU A 155 0.43 3.14 15.24
CA LEU A 155 0.82 1.90 14.56
C LEU A 155 1.32 2.12 13.13
N LEU A 156 1.01 3.27 12.50
CA LEU A 156 1.33 3.55 11.10
C LEU A 156 2.81 3.43 10.73
N PRO A 157 3.79 3.69 11.62
CA PRO A 157 5.20 3.50 11.28
C PRO A 157 5.55 2.09 10.78
N LEU A 158 4.87 1.03 11.23
CA LEU A 158 5.06 -0.33 10.69
C LEU A 158 4.59 -0.45 9.23
N LEU A 159 3.51 0.23 8.90
CA LEU A 159 2.99 0.26 7.54
C LEU A 159 3.90 1.09 6.63
N THR A 160 4.34 2.26 7.08
CA THR A 160 5.29 3.13 6.36
C THR A 160 6.58 2.38 6.08
N GLU A 161 7.20 1.77 7.09
CA GLU A 161 8.44 0.99 6.92
C GLU A 161 8.27 -0.13 5.88
N ASN A 162 7.14 -0.84 5.89
CA ASN A 162 6.88 -1.88 4.90
C ASN A 162 6.73 -1.30 3.49
N TYR A 163 6.10 -0.14 3.32
CA TYR A 163 5.99 0.52 2.02
C TYR A 163 7.34 1.03 1.53
N ASP A 164 8.13 1.66 2.38
CA ASP A 164 9.46 2.19 2.04
C ASP A 164 10.39 1.05 1.55
N LEU A 165 10.36 -0.09 2.23
CA LEU A 165 11.18 -1.24 1.86
C LEU A 165 10.64 -2.07 0.69
N SER A 166 9.37 -1.94 0.31
CA SER A 166 8.76 -2.71 -0.77
C SER A 166 8.48 -1.92 -2.05
N ASN A 167 8.14 -0.63 -1.92
CA ASN A 167 7.69 0.20 -3.03
C ASN A 167 8.64 1.36 -3.33
N ASP A 168 9.28 1.97 -2.33
CA ASP A 168 10.24 3.06 -2.49
C ASP A 168 11.67 2.55 -2.76
N VAL A 169 11.77 1.47 -3.50
CA VAL A 169 13.02 0.96 -4.05
C VAL A 169 13.13 1.43 -5.49
N PHE A 170 14.18 2.18 -5.82
CA PHE A 170 14.32 2.88 -7.11
C PHE A 170 13.96 2.01 -8.32
N TYR A 171 14.47 0.78 -8.40
CA TYR A 171 14.17 -0.11 -9.51
C TYR A 171 12.69 -0.49 -9.57
N THR A 172 12.06 -0.77 -8.43
CA THR A 172 10.63 -1.09 -8.35
C THR A 172 9.78 0.11 -8.73
N ALA A 173 10.09 1.28 -8.18
CA ALA A 173 9.39 2.53 -8.48
C ALA A 173 9.53 2.91 -9.97
N GLN A 174 10.72 2.79 -10.53
CA GLN A 174 10.97 3.04 -11.96
C GLN A 174 10.13 2.11 -12.85
N LYS A 175 10.15 0.80 -12.57
CA LYS A 175 9.40 -0.18 -13.38
C LYS A 175 7.88 -0.02 -13.28
N ARG A 176 7.38 0.31 -12.09
CA ARG A 176 5.94 0.41 -11.85
C ARG A 176 5.37 1.79 -12.14
N GLY A 177 6.13 2.85 -11.93
CA GLY A 177 5.65 4.23 -12.04
C GLY A 177 5.85 4.86 -13.42
N SER A 178 6.83 4.41 -14.23
CA SER A 178 7.21 5.08 -15.47
C SER A 178 6.09 5.14 -16.50
N ILE A 179 5.25 4.12 -16.62
CA ILE A 179 4.15 4.09 -17.58
C ILE A 179 3.11 5.17 -17.25
N LEU A 180 2.70 5.25 -15.99
CA LEU A 180 1.76 6.27 -15.55
C LEU A 180 2.35 7.67 -15.71
N LEU A 181 3.62 7.86 -15.31
CA LEU A 181 4.30 9.15 -15.44
C LEU A 181 4.39 9.60 -16.91
N ASN A 182 4.73 8.68 -17.83
CA ASN A 182 4.77 8.98 -19.24
C ASN A 182 3.37 9.33 -19.80
N ALA A 183 2.33 8.59 -19.42
CA ALA A 183 0.97 8.91 -19.82
C ALA A 183 0.52 10.30 -19.34
N MET A 184 0.87 10.67 -18.10
CA MET A 184 0.61 12.02 -17.58
C MET A 184 1.40 13.08 -18.34
N LEU A 185 2.67 12.82 -18.67
CA LEU A 185 3.51 13.74 -19.42
C LEU A 185 2.98 13.98 -20.84
N GLU A 186 2.54 12.94 -21.53
CA GLU A 186 1.93 13.07 -22.87
C GLU A 186 0.62 13.86 -22.81
N GLY A 187 -0.25 13.58 -21.84
CA GLY A 187 -1.47 14.38 -21.63
C GLY A 187 -1.20 15.88 -21.43
N VAL A 188 -0.17 16.23 -20.67
CA VAL A 188 0.24 17.64 -20.47
C VAL A 188 0.81 18.27 -21.75
N LYS A 189 1.58 17.52 -22.54
CA LYS A 189 2.15 18.03 -23.80
C LYS A 189 1.11 18.25 -24.89
N GLU A 190 0.10 17.39 -24.95
CA GLU A 190 -0.99 17.48 -25.95
C GLU A 190 -1.98 18.59 -25.63
N GLY A 191 -1.83 19.27 -24.50
CA GLY A 191 -2.70 20.38 -24.10
C GLY A 191 -4.11 19.91 -23.74
N ALA A 192 -4.19 18.70 -23.23
CA ALA A 192 -5.44 18.15 -22.74
C ALA A 192 -6.02 18.96 -21.58
#